data_15e9b735a6279caf4f99cf44cd2ade4a
#
_entry.id   15e9b735a6279caf4f99cf44cd2ade4a
#
_cell.length_a   1.000
_cell.length_b   1.000
_cell.length_c   1.000
_cell.angle_alpha   90.00
_cell.angle_beta   90.00
_cell.angle_gamma   90.00
#
_symmetry.space_group_name_H-M   'P 1'
#
loop_
_entity.id
_entity.type
_entity.pdbx_description
1 polymer ?
#
loop_
_entity_poly.entity_id
_entity_poly.type
_entity_poly.pdbx_seq_one_letter_code
_entity_poly.pdbx_strand_id
1 'polypeptide(L)'
;MLKAGNMSLRSLRALCLTSFFIADVRDGLGPFLGIFLTQRHWQPDDIGLLMTLGGVAGLLATLPAGFITDTSKNKRTLLALLCIMITASTFLLWFSQENAVVALSQIVSGICAAFVGPLITGITLGLTGQRGFNAQMGKNEAFNHGGNFFTALIAGGIAWYWGVGGIFLLMACTTVLTLCALLAIRSQDIDNDAARGIPSSVPQPLPGLSVLTQNRALLITGLTLMLFHLANAALLPMLSMRIAAAPGAMNPGLYAAATVIISQAVMIPVAIWVARRIDKYGYWRLIMLALLIMPLRAALAASTAAPLMMVPVQILDGAAAGILGVVVPGFIVALLCDSGHVNAGQSVVMLMQGVGASMSPALTGTIAGNYSFATAFSVLSAIALVALLIWWRYASVLIEYAFARAVKVGAD
;
A
#
# COMPACT_ATOMS: atom_id res chain seq x y z
N MET A 1 -12.79 -29.91 16.93
CA MET A 1 -11.31 -29.89 16.84
C MET A 1 -10.93 -29.48 15.45
N LEU A 2 -10.69 -28.19 15.24
CA LEU A 2 -10.08 -27.68 14.01
C LEU A 2 -8.72 -28.37 13.88
N LYS A 3 -8.51 -29.10 12.79
CA LYS A 3 -7.17 -29.48 12.38
C LYS A 3 -6.37 -28.17 12.36
N ALA A 4 -5.49 -27.96 13.32
CA ALA A 4 -4.37 -27.07 13.19
C ALA A 4 -3.61 -27.61 11.97
N GLY A 5 -4.03 -27.17 10.79
CA GLY A 5 -3.41 -27.59 9.54
C GLY A 5 -1.94 -27.27 9.71
N ASN A 6 -1.07 -28.22 9.48
CA ASN A 6 0.36 -27.99 9.39
C ASN A 6 0.54 -26.81 8.44
N MET A 7 0.72 -25.60 9.02
CA MET A 7 0.97 -24.40 8.22
C MET A 7 2.16 -24.72 7.32
N SER A 8 1.90 -24.82 6.03
CA SER A 8 2.93 -25.20 5.07
C SER A 8 4.00 -24.10 5.07
N LEU A 9 5.08 -24.32 5.80
CA LEU A 9 6.23 -23.37 5.80
C LEU A 9 6.69 -23.03 4.39
N ARG A 10 6.50 -23.97 3.44
CA ARG A 10 6.78 -23.74 2.03
C ARG A 10 5.87 -22.65 1.46
N SER A 11 4.56 -22.76 1.63
CA SER A 11 3.60 -21.78 1.11
C SER A 11 3.75 -20.41 1.77
N LEU A 12 4.06 -20.35 3.07
CA LEU A 12 4.32 -19.09 3.77
C LEU A 12 5.62 -18.40 3.29
N ARG A 13 6.71 -19.16 3.07
CA ARG A 13 7.95 -18.62 2.51
C ARG A 13 7.75 -18.16 1.05
N ALA A 14 7.00 -18.93 0.27
CA ALA A 14 6.65 -18.56 -1.09
C ALA A 14 5.83 -17.27 -1.13
N LEU A 15 4.90 -17.06 -0.20
CA LEU A 15 4.15 -15.81 -0.08
C LEU A 15 5.05 -14.60 0.27
N CYS A 16 6.04 -14.77 1.15
CA CYS A 16 7.03 -13.73 1.41
C CYS A 16 7.82 -13.36 0.13
N LEU A 17 8.27 -14.37 -0.64
CA LEU A 17 8.97 -14.14 -1.91
C LEU A 17 8.04 -13.47 -2.95
N THR A 18 6.78 -13.88 -3.00
CA THR A 18 5.76 -13.20 -3.83
C THR A 18 5.67 -11.73 -3.45
N SER A 19 5.57 -11.42 -2.15
CA SER A 19 5.51 -10.02 -1.67
C SER A 19 6.76 -9.21 -2.01
N PHE A 20 7.93 -9.86 -2.03
CA PHE A 20 9.20 -9.22 -2.42
C PHE A 20 9.21 -8.85 -3.91
N PHE A 21 8.92 -9.80 -4.79
CA PHE A 21 9.04 -9.57 -6.23
C PHE A 21 7.87 -8.77 -6.81
N ILE A 22 6.65 -8.93 -6.27
CA ILE A 22 5.46 -8.20 -6.74
C ILE A 22 5.54 -6.70 -6.46
N ALA A 23 6.40 -6.28 -5.54
CA ALA A 23 6.60 -4.88 -5.20
C ALA A 23 6.99 -4.05 -6.43
N ASP A 24 7.85 -4.60 -7.30
CA ASP A 24 8.23 -4.00 -8.57
C ASP A 24 7.11 -4.10 -9.62
N VAL A 25 6.53 -5.28 -9.77
CA VAL A 25 5.52 -5.57 -10.81
C VAL A 25 4.28 -4.70 -10.65
N ARG A 26 3.83 -4.47 -9.40
CA ARG A 26 2.61 -3.71 -9.11
C ARG A 26 2.65 -2.29 -9.65
N ASP A 27 3.80 -1.64 -9.57
CA ASP A 27 3.95 -0.24 -9.93
C ASP A 27 4.34 -0.04 -11.40
N GLY A 28 4.49 -1.12 -12.18
CA GLY A 28 4.89 -1.08 -13.59
C GLY A 28 6.26 -0.41 -13.75
N LEU A 29 6.38 0.57 -14.65
CA LEU A 29 7.59 1.38 -14.74
C LEU A 29 7.74 2.37 -13.57
N GLY A 30 6.71 2.53 -12.74
CA GLY A 30 6.72 3.43 -11.59
C GLY A 30 7.25 4.82 -11.94
N PRO A 31 8.21 5.34 -11.17
CA PRO A 31 8.78 6.67 -11.40
C PRO A 31 9.55 6.80 -12.73
N PHE A 32 9.93 5.68 -13.37
CA PHE A 32 10.66 5.70 -14.62
C PHE A 32 9.79 5.92 -15.85
N LEU A 33 8.45 5.76 -15.73
CA LEU A 33 7.52 6.01 -16.85
C LEU A 33 7.64 7.44 -17.36
N GLY A 34 7.64 8.42 -16.45
CA GLY A 34 7.80 9.82 -16.82
C GLY A 34 9.10 10.08 -17.57
N ILE A 35 10.22 9.52 -17.10
CA ILE A 35 11.53 9.65 -17.75
C ILE A 35 11.50 8.99 -19.13
N PHE A 36 10.91 7.79 -19.23
CA PHE A 36 10.80 7.05 -20.49
C PHE A 36 10.03 7.82 -21.57
N LEU A 37 8.90 8.44 -21.20
CA LEU A 37 8.09 9.24 -22.12
C LEU A 37 8.75 10.58 -22.47
N THR A 38 9.38 11.24 -21.49
CA THR A 38 10.12 12.50 -21.74
C THR A 38 11.27 12.29 -22.74
N GLN A 39 12.00 11.16 -22.66
CA GLN A 39 13.04 10.81 -23.64
C GLN A 39 12.49 10.59 -25.06
N ARG A 40 11.17 10.47 -25.20
CA ARG A 40 10.43 10.34 -26.47
C ARG A 40 9.66 11.62 -26.84
N HIS A 41 10.10 12.75 -26.29
CA HIS A 41 9.57 14.07 -26.57
C HIS A 41 8.10 14.32 -26.17
N TRP A 42 7.58 13.51 -25.22
CA TRP A 42 6.27 13.79 -24.65
C TRP A 42 6.28 15.03 -23.77
N GLN A 43 5.20 15.79 -23.82
CA GLN A 43 5.04 16.96 -22.95
C GLN A 43 4.70 16.54 -21.53
N PRO A 44 5.19 17.25 -20.50
CA PRO A 44 4.95 16.91 -19.10
C PRO A 44 3.46 16.87 -18.70
N ASP A 45 2.62 17.72 -19.31
CA ASP A 45 1.18 17.77 -19.08
C ASP A 45 0.47 16.51 -19.60
N ASP A 46 0.81 16.04 -20.80
CA ASP A 46 0.29 14.78 -21.37
C ASP A 46 0.69 13.57 -20.52
N ILE A 47 1.95 13.51 -20.06
CA ILE A 47 2.43 12.46 -19.15
C ILE A 47 1.63 12.48 -17.86
N GLY A 48 1.45 13.66 -17.27
CA GLY A 48 0.68 13.82 -16.04
C GLY A 48 -0.78 13.40 -16.18
N LEU A 49 -1.43 13.77 -17.30
CA LEU A 49 -2.80 13.37 -17.60
C LEU A 49 -2.96 11.86 -17.69
N LEU A 50 -2.06 11.18 -18.40
CA LEU A 50 -2.11 9.73 -18.59
C LEU A 50 -1.81 8.95 -17.31
N MET A 51 -0.86 9.42 -16.49
CA MET A 51 -0.63 8.85 -15.16
C MET A 51 -1.86 9.02 -14.24
N THR A 52 -2.52 10.18 -14.33
CA THR A 52 -3.77 10.41 -13.58
C THR A 52 -4.87 9.47 -14.04
N LEU A 53 -5.00 9.20 -15.33
CA LEU A 53 -5.97 8.28 -15.88
C LEU A 53 -5.80 6.87 -15.31
N GLY A 54 -4.56 6.38 -15.20
CA GLY A 54 -4.23 5.11 -14.54
C GLY A 54 -4.62 5.10 -13.06
N GLY A 55 -4.31 6.17 -12.35
CA GLY A 55 -4.69 6.35 -10.95
C GLY A 55 -6.20 6.33 -10.73
N VAL A 56 -6.97 7.04 -11.56
CA VAL A 56 -8.44 7.06 -11.51
C VAL A 56 -9.01 5.67 -11.83
N ALA A 57 -8.48 4.99 -12.86
CA ALA A 57 -8.91 3.63 -13.20
C ALA A 57 -8.68 2.65 -12.03
N GLY A 58 -7.51 2.73 -11.38
CA GLY A 58 -7.22 1.94 -10.18
C GLY A 58 -8.15 2.27 -9.01
N LEU A 59 -8.44 3.55 -8.79
CA LEU A 59 -9.37 3.98 -7.74
C LEU A 59 -10.77 3.44 -7.96
N LEU A 60 -11.28 3.51 -9.18
CA LEU A 60 -12.60 2.96 -9.55
C LEU A 60 -12.64 1.42 -9.44
N ALA A 61 -11.54 0.75 -9.75
CA ALA A 61 -11.42 -0.70 -9.65
C ALA A 61 -11.26 -1.21 -8.20
N THR A 62 -10.92 -0.34 -7.24
CA THR A 62 -10.58 -0.75 -5.87
C THR A 62 -11.71 -1.49 -5.18
N LEU A 63 -12.96 -0.99 -5.24
CA LEU A 63 -14.10 -1.69 -4.64
C LEU A 63 -14.43 -3.01 -5.35
N PRO A 64 -14.59 -3.06 -6.68
CA PRO A 64 -14.76 -4.33 -7.41
C PRO A 64 -13.66 -5.35 -7.09
N ALA A 65 -12.40 -4.92 -6.94
CA ALA A 65 -11.27 -5.80 -6.64
C ALA A 65 -11.48 -6.55 -5.32
N GLY A 66 -11.95 -5.87 -4.27
CA GLY A 66 -12.23 -6.50 -2.99
C GLY A 66 -13.34 -7.55 -3.07
N PHE A 67 -14.45 -7.22 -3.72
CA PHE A 67 -15.58 -8.15 -3.89
C PHE A 67 -15.21 -9.36 -4.75
N ILE A 68 -14.48 -9.16 -5.85
CA ILE A 68 -14.00 -10.23 -6.69
C ILE A 68 -13.02 -11.12 -5.91
N THR A 69 -12.17 -10.52 -5.08
CA THR A 69 -11.25 -11.27 -4.22
C THR A 69 -11.99 -12.13 -3.20
N ASP A 70 -13.05 -11.61 -2.56
CA ASP A 70 -13.85 -12.38 -1.61
C ASP A 70 -14.55 -13.58 -2.29
N THR A 71 -15.06 -13.41 -3.50
CA THR A 71 -15.80 -14.46 -4.21
C THR A 71 -14.90 -15.45 -4.95
N SER A 72 -13.67 -15.07 -5.30
CA SER A 72 -12.73 -15.90 -6.05
C SER A 72 -12.22 -17.09 -5.23
N LYS A 73 -12.38 -18.31 -5.79
CA LYS A 73 -11.78 -19.54 -5.23
C LYS A 73 -10.33 -19.75 -5.66
N ASN A 74 -9.88 -19.07 -6.70
CA ASN A 74 -8.55 -19.22 -7.30
C ASN A 74 -7.70 -17.94 -7.15
N LYS A 75 -7.60 -17.40 -5.93
CA LYS A 75 -6.89 -16.14 -5.64
C LYS A 75 -5.46 -16.11 -6.15
N ARG A 76 -4.73 -17.26 -6.04
CA ARG A 76 -3.37 -17.40 -6.55
C ARG A 76 -3.29 -17.22 -8.07
N THR A 77 -4.16 -17.89 -8.83
CA THR A 77 -4.21 -17.79 -10.29
C THR A 77 -4.63 -16.40 -10.73
N LEU A 78 -5.62 -15.80 -10.03
CA LEU A 78 -6.04 -14.43 -10.29
C LEU A 78 -4.87 -13.46 -10.15
N LEU A 79 -4.11 -13.54 -9.05
CA LEU A 79 -2.95 -12.69 -8.84
C LEU A 79 -1.89 -12.88 -9.93
N ALA A 80 -1.63 -14.13 -10.35
CA ALA A 80 -0.69 -14.42 -11.43
C ALA A 80 -1.11 -13.79 -12.76
N LEU A 81 -2.40 -13.91 -13.12
CA LEU A 81 -2.95 -13.30 -14.34
C LEU A 81 -2.83 -11.77 -14.32
N LEU A 82 -3.12 -11.15 -13.19
CA LEU A 82 -3.01 -9.70 -13.04
C LEU A 82 -1.55 -9.22 -13.17
N CYS A 83 -0.59 -9.93 -12.59
CA CYS A 83 0.84 -9.64 -12.78
C CYS A 83 1.25 -9.73 -14.26
N ILE A 84 0.79 -10.76 -14.96
CA ILE A 84 1.04 -10.91 -16.41
C ILE A 84 0.40 -9.73 -17.17
N MET A 85 -0.83 -9.35 -16.83
CA MET A 85 -1.53 -8.23 -17.48
C MET A 85 -0.81 -6.90 -17.27
N ILE A 86 -0.36 -6.60 -16.04
CA ILE A 86 0.44 -5.39 -15.75
C ILE A 86 1.70 -5.38 -16.62
N THR A 87 2.45 -6.48 -16.60
CA THR A 87 3.69 -6.59 -17.36
C THR A 87 3.45 -6.48 -18.87
N ALA A 88 2.47 -7.20 -19.39
CA ALA A 88 2.15 -7.17 -20.82
C ALA A 88 1.69 -5.77 -21.26
N SER A 89 0.81 -5.12 -20.50
CA SER A 89 0.36 -3.76 -20.81
C SER A 89 1.49 -2.74 -20.74
N THR A 90 2.42 -2.90 -19.80
CA THR A 90 3.62 -2.05 -19.72
C THR A 90 4.55 -2.29 -20.90
N PHE A 91 4.73 -3.55 -21.34
CA PHE A 91 5.54 -3.86 -22.52
C PHE A 91 4.96 -3.31 -23.83
N LEU A 92 3.67 -3.03 -23.93
CA LEU A 92 3.11 -2.32 -25.09
C LEU A 92 3.80 -0.99 -25.33
N LEU A 93 4.25 -0.31 -24.28
CA LEU A 93 4.99 0.96 -24.37
C LEU A 93 6.36 0.81 -25.06
N TRP A 94 6.93 -0.38 -25.07
CA TRP A 94 8.17 -0.64 -25.81
C TRP A 94 7.96 -0.59 -27.31
N PHE A 95 6.80 -1.05 -27.78
CA PHE A 95 6.48 -1.15 -29.22
C PHE A 95 5.81 0.10 -29.78
N SER A 96 4.99 0.79 -28.98
CA SER A 96 4.28 1.98 -29.40
C SER A 96 4.11 2.97 -28.25
N GLN A 97 4.35 4.23 -28.52
CA GLN A 97 4.13 5.34 -27.59
C GLN A 97 3.00 6.27 -28.08
N GLU A 98 2.06 5.75 -28.86
CA GLU A 98 0.84 6.49 -29.19
C GLU A 98 -0.01 6.75 -27.93
N ASN A 99 -0.68 7.89 -27.86
CA ASN A 99 -1.47 8.29 -26.69
C ASN A 99 -2.47 7.22 -26.26
N ALA A 100 -3.13 6.55 -27.21
CA ALA A 100 -4.08 5.49 -26.94
C ALA A 100 -3.43 4.25 -26.29
N VAL A 101 -2.23 3.89 -26.73
CA VAL A 101 -1.47 2.74 -26.20
C VAL A 101 -0.98 3.03 -24.78
N VAL A 102 -0.46 4.25 -24.56
CA VAL A 102 -0.02 4.67 -23.21
C VAL A 102 -1.22 4.74 -22.26
N ALA A 103 -2.35 5.32 -22.71
CA ALA A 103 -3.58 5.36 -21.93
C ALA A 103 -4.07 3.95 -21.55
N LEU A 104 -4.12 3.05 -22.52
CA LEU A 104 -4.52 1.64 -22.29
C LEU A 104 -3.60 0.96 -21.29
N SER A 105 -2.28 1.11 -21.44
CA SER A 105 -1.29 0.56 -20.50
C SER A 105 -1.52 1.06 -19.07
N GLN A 106 -1.74 2.36 -18.90
CA GLN A 106 -1.95 2.96 -17.57
C GLN A 106 -3.29 2.51 -16.97
N ILE A 107 -4.37 2.46 -17.74
CA ILE A 107 -5.68 1.99 -17.29
C ILE A 107 -5.59 0.52 -16.85
N VAL A 108 -5.02 -0.36 -17.67
CA VAL A 108 -4.90 -1.80 -17.35
C VAL A 108 -4.03 -1.98 -16.11
N SER A 109 -2.87 -1.32 -16.03
CA SER A 109 -1.98 -1.40 -14.87
C SER A 109 -2.66 -0.89 -13.60
N GLY A 110 -3.37 0.23 -13.65
CA GLY A 110 -4.10 0.79 -12.52
C GLY A 110 -5.19 -0.14 -12.01
N ILE A 111 -6.02 -0.67 -12.91
CA ILE A 111 -7.06 -1.65 -12.57
C ILE A 111 -6.45 -2.89 -11.93
N CYS A 112 -5.42 -3.49 -12.53
CA CYS A 112 -4.79 -4.70 -12.03
C CYS A 112 -4.09 -4.48 -10.68
N ALA A 113 -3.41 -3.36 -10.50
CA ALA A 113 -2.73 -3.01 -9.24
C ALA A 113 -3.69 -2.91 -8.05
N ALA A 114 -4.94 -2.46 -8.28
CA ALA A 114 -5.96 -2.35 -7.24
C ALA A 114 -6.31 -3.71 -6.58
N PHE A 115 -6.10 -4.82 -7.27
CA PHE A 115 -6.36 -6.18 -6.75
C PHE A 115 -5.24 -6.72 -5.86
N VAL A 116 -4.01 -6.21 -6.00
CA VAL A 116 -2.82 -6.82 -5.36
C VAL A 116 -2.96 -6.85 -3.84
N GLY A 117 -3.35 -5.72 -3.22
CA GLY A 117 -3.52 -5.62 -1.77
C GLY A 117 -4.56 -6.60 -1.23
N PRO A 118 -5.82 -6.56 -1.69
CA PRO A 118 -6.85 -7.52 -1.29
C PRO A 118 -6.46 -8.98 -1.51
N LEU A 119 -5.82 -9.32 -2.64
CA LEU A 119 -5.40 -10.69 -2.92
C LEU A 119 -4.30 -11.18 -1.98
N ILE A 120 -3.29 -10.37 -1.69
CA ILE A 120 -2.24 -10.71 -0.73
C ILE A 120 -2.85 -10.89 0.68
N THR A 121 -3.76 -9.99 1.08
CA THR A 121 -4.50 -10.10 2.35
C THR A 121 -5.31 -11.39 2.41
N GLY A 122 -6.09 -11.68 1.36
CA GLY A 122 -6.92 -12.89 1.29
C GLY A 122 -6.09 -14.17 1.28
N ILE A 123 -5.00 -14.24 0.50
CA ILE A 123 -4.09 -15.40 0.49
C ILE A 123 -3.43 -15.57 1.85
N THR A 124 -2.98 -14.48 2.48
CA THR A 124 -2.37 -14.52 3.82
C THR A 124 -3.36 -15.09 4.83
N LEU A 125 -4.58 -14.57 4.85
CA LEU A 125 -5.64 -15.02 5.76
C LEU A 125 -6.05 -16.48 5.51
N GLY A 126 -6.14 -16.89 4.24
CA GLY A 126 -6.45 -18.26 3.84
C GLY A 126 -5.36 -19.27 4.23
N LEU A 127 -4.08 -18.87 4.29
CA LEU A 127 -2.96 -19.72 4.69
C LEU A 127 -2.78 -19.80 6.20
N THR A 128 -3.11 -18.76 6.95
CA THR A 128 -2.74 -18.62 8.35
C THR A 128 -3.93 -18.64 9.32
N GLY A 129 -5.14 -18.42 8.79
CA GLY A 129 -6.26 -18.06 9.63
C GLY A 129 -6.01 -16.74 10.38
N GLN A 130 -6.94 -16.36 11.26
CA GLN A 130 -6.83 -15.12 12.02
C GLN A 130 -5.65 -15.08 12.99
N ARG A 131 -5.40 -16.20 13.69
CA ARG A 131 -4.35 -16.27 14.72
C ARG A 131 -2.94 -16.04 14.16
N GLY A 132 -2.67 -16.50 12.94
CA GLY A 132 -1.37 -16.36 12.28
C GLY A 132 -1.26 -15.11 11.39
N PHE A 133 -2.36 -14.42 11.11
CA PHE A 133 -2.44 -13.36 10.11
C PHE A 133 -1.44 -12.24 10.36
N ASN A 134 -1.46 -11.62 11.54
CA ASN A 134 -0.60 -10.46 11.86
C ASN A 134 0.88 -10.79 11.76
N ALA A 135 1.28 -11.98 12.25
CA ALA A 135 2.67 -12.41 12.18
C ALA A 135 3.16 -12.64 10.75
N GLN A 136 2.31 -13.21 9.89
CA GLN A 136 2.64 -13.42 8.48
C GLN A 136 2.56 -12.11 7.69
N MET A 137 1.57 -11.26 7.95
CA MET A 137 1.43 -9.96 7.29
C MET A 137 2.65 -9.07 7.55
N GLY A 138 3.16 -9.03 8.78
CA GLY A 138 4.40 -8.31 9.08
C GLY A 138 5.62 -8.82 8.31
N LYS A 139 5.72 -10.15 8.06
CA LYS A 139 6.76 -10.70 7.20
C LYS A 139 6.54 -10.31 5.75
N ASN A 140 5.31 -10.41 5.24
CA ASN A 140 4.98 -10.04 3.87
C ASN A 140 5.34 -8.56 3.61
N GLU A 141 4.97 -7.66 4.53
CA GLU A 141 5.31 -6.24 4.43
C GLU A 141 6.82 -5.98 4.50
N ALA A 142 7.54 -6.66 5.40
CA ALA A 142 9.00 -6.54 5.45
C ALA A 142 9.65 -7.00 4.13
N PHE A 143 9.16 -8.08 3.52
CA PHE A 143 9.64 -8.54 2.21
C PHE A 143 9.22 -7.58 1.08
N ASN A 144 8.00 -7.03 1.11
CA ASN A 144 7.54 -6.04 0.14
C ASN A 144 8.42 -4.77 0.18
N HIS A 145 8.71 -4.24 1.37
CA HIS A 145 9.62 -3.10 1.53
C HIS A 145 11.06 -3.44 1.11
N GLY A 146 11.51 -4.66 1.42
CA GLY A 146 12.80 -5.18 0.90
C GLY A 146 12.82 -5.23 -0.62
N GLY A 147 11.73 -5.70 -1.25
CA GLY A 147 11.56 -5.70 -2.70
C GLY A 147 11.68 -4.30 -3.29
N ASN A 148 10.91 -3.34 -2.79
CA ASN A 148 10.97 -1.95 -3.22
C ASN A 148 12.38 -1.35 -3.07
N PHE A 149 13.05 -1.60 -1.94
CA PHE A 149 14.42 -1.12 -1.68
C PHE A 149 15.42 -1.66 -2.70
N PHE A 150 15.47 -2.99 -2.89
CA PHE A 150 16.43 -3.62 -3.81
C PHE A 150 16.10 -3.33 -5.27
N THR A 151 14.83 -3.31 -5.64
CA THR A 151 14.42 -2.97 -7.02
C THR A 151 14.80 -1.54 -7.36
N ALA A 152 14.58 -0.57 -6.45
CA ALA A 152 14.98 0.82 -6.68
C ALA A 152 16.50 0.97 -6.90
N LEU A 153 17.31 0.24 -6.14
CA LEU A 153 18.77 0.22 -6.33
C LEU A 153 19.17 -0.39 -7.67
N ILE A 154 18.60 -1.55 -8.03
CA ILE A 154 18.91 -2.26 -9.26
C ILE A 154 18.43 -1.44 -10.48
N ALA A 155 17.20 -0.90 -10.42
CA ALA A 155 16.66 -0.07 -11.49
C ALA A 155 17.47 1.20 -11.71
N GLY A 156 17.94 1.85 -10.65
CA GLY A 156 18.85 2.98 -10.74
C GLY A 156 20.16 2.62 -11.45
N GLY A 157 20.77 1.50 -11.10
CA GLY A 157 21.98 0.98 -11.75
C GLY A 157 21.75 0.61 -13.22
N ILE A 158 20.66 -0.07 -13.53
CA ILE A 158 20.27 -0.41 -14.91
C ILE A 158 20.03 0.85 -15.73
N ALA A 159 19.29 1.82 -15.20
CA ALA A 159 19.04 3.08 -15.89
C ALA A 159 20.33 3.85 -16.21
N TRP A 160 21.34 3.77 -15.31
CA TRP A 160 22.64 4.40 -15.49
C TRP A 160 23.45 3.76 -16.60
N TYR A 161 23.55 2.39 -16.65
CA TYR A 161 24.42 1.69 -17.57
C TYR A 161 23.77 1.36 -18.93
N TRP A 162 22.47 1.05 -18.93
CA TRP A 162 21.74 0.57 -20.13
C TRP A 162 20.55 1.47 -20.50
N GLY A 163 20.35 2.58 -19.77
CA GLY A 163 19.22 3.45 -19.99
C GLY A 163 17.91 2.90 -19.45
N VAL A 164 16.86 3.73 -19.51
CA VAL A 164 15.52 3.44 -18.97
C VAL A 164 14.89 2.20 -19.61
N GLY A 165 15.25 1.88 -20.86
CA GLY A 165 14.79 0.67 -21.53
C GLY A 165 15.13 -0.64 -20.81
N GLY A 166 16.27 -0.69 -20.08
CA GLY A 166 16.64 -1.86 -19.30
C GLY A 166 15.68 -2.21 -18.16
N ILE A 167 14.86 -1.24 -17.70
CA ILE A 167 13.89 -1.44 -16.64
C ILE A 167 12.75 -2.38 -17.06
N PHE A 168 12.38 -2.40 -18.34
CA PHE A 168 11.42 -3.39 -18.86
C PHE A 168 11.91 -4.83 -18.67
N LEU A 169 13.21 -5.07 -18.85
CA LEU A 169 13.79 -6.40 -18.59
C LEU A 169 13.79 -6.73 -17.10
N LEU A 170 14.09 -5.78 -16.23
CA LEU A 170 14.00 -5.97 -14.80
C LEU A 170 12.57 -6.36 -14.40
N MET A 171 11.58 -5.64 -14.89
CA MET A 171 10.17 -5.93 -14.65
C MET A 171 9.76 -7.32 -15.18
N ALA A 172 10.25 -7.73 -16.36
CA ALA A 172 10.01 -9.08 -16.87
C ALA A 172 10.61 -10.15 -15.94
N CYS A 173 11.84 -9.94 -15.48
CA CYS A 173 12.51 -10.85 -14.56
C CYS A 173 11.77 -10.96 -13.22
N THR A 174 11.38 -9.83 -12.62
CA THR A 174 10.65 -9.79 -11.35
C THR A 174 9.25 -10.40 -11.50
N THR A 175 8.60 -10.24 -12.66
CA THR A 175 7.33 -10.93 -12.97
C THR A 175 7.52 -12.44 -13.02
N VAL A 176 8.53 -12.94 -13.74
CA VAL A 176 8.80 -14.38 -13.76
C VAL A 176 9.07 -14.92 -12.36
N LEU A 177 9.88 -14.22 -11.56
CA LEU A 177 10.16 -14.60 -10.18
C LEU A 177 8.90 -14.57 -9.30
N THR A 178 8.02 -13.58 -9.50
CA THR A 178 6.70 -13.51 -8.84
C THR A 178 5.85 -14.73 -9.21
N LEU A 179 5.77 -15.09 -10.49
CA LEU A 179 5.02 -16.25 -10.96
C LEU A 179 5.60 -17.56 -10.40
N CYS A 180 6.91 -17.72 -10.37
CA CYS A 180 7.58 -18.87 -9.74
C CYS A 180 7.26 -18.97 -8.26
N ALA A 181 7.29 -17.84 -7.53
CA ALA A 181 6.93 -17.78 -6.11
C ALA A 181 5.45 -18.11 -5.89
N LEU A 182 4.53 -17.59 -6.72
CA LEU A 182 3.12 -17.91 -6.67
C LEU A 182 2.84 -19.40 -6.95
N LEU A 183 3.53 -20.00 -7.92
CA LEU A 183 3.40 -21.43 -8.22
C LEU A 183 3.90 -22.32 -7.08
N ALA A 184 4.85 -21.83 -6.26
CA ALA A 184 5.34 -22.55 -5.10
C ALA A 184 4.32 -22.58 -3.93
N ILE A 185 3.31 -21.67 -3.91
CA ILE A 185 2.19 -21.72 -2.99
C ILE A 185 1.24 -22.84 -3.43
N ARG A 186 0.95 -23.79 -2.57
CA ARG A 186 0.00 -24.86 -2.88
C ARG A 186 -1.43 -24.35 -2.76
N SER A 187 -2.25 -24.52 -3.80
CA SER A 187 -3.65 -24.07 -3.80
C SER A 187 -4.48 -24.72 -2.69
N GLN A 188 -4.19 -25.96 -2.35
CA GLN A 188 -4.85 -26.72 -1.30
C GLN A 188 -4.54 -26.22 0.12
N ASP A 189 -3.46 -25.44 0.30
CA ASP A 189 -3.11 -24.84 1.59
C ASP A 189 -3.94 -23.57 1.86
N ILE A 190 -4.60 -23.00 0.83
CA ILE A 190 -5.41 -21.79 0.94
C ILE A 190 -6.85 -22.18 1.24
N ASP A 191 -7.28 -21.94 2.48
CA ASP A 191 -8.69 -22.05 2.86
C ASP A 191 -9.45 -20.81 2.32
N ASN A 192 -10.36 -21.04 1.37
CA ASN A 192 -11.09 -19.97 0.71
C ASN A 192 -12.14 -19.32 1.61
N ASP A 193 -12.69 -20.04 2.58
CA ASP A 193 -13.63 -19.45 3.53
C ASP A 193 -12.88 -18.63 4.59
N ALA A 194 -11.79 -19.15 5.12
CA ALA A 194 -10.90 -18.35 5.96
C ALA A 194 -10.38 -17.10 5.24
N ALA A 195 -10.01 -17.20 3.95
CA ALA A 195 -9.50 -16.10 3.12
C ALA A 195 -10.45 -14.91 2.97
N ARG A 196 -11.73 -15.09 3.21
CA ARG A 196 -12.77 -14.05 3.21
C ARG A 196 -13.29 -13.74 4.62
N GLY A 197 -12.74 -14.39 5.64
CA GLY A 197 -13.05 -14.17 7.05
C GLY A 197 -14.23 -14.97 7.56
N ILE A 198 -14.53 -16.15 6.98
CA ILE A 198 -15.54 -17.09 7.48
C ILE A 198 -14.85 -18.21 8.24
N PRO A 199 -15.24 -18.51 9.48
CA PRO A 199 -14.77 -19.68 10.18
C PRO A 199 -15.33 -20.95 9.51
N SER A 200 -14.49 -21.96 9.32
CA SER A 200 -14.86 -23.24 8.68
C SER A 200 -15.92 -24.06 9.46
N SER A 201 -16.37 -23.59 10.61
CA SER A 201 -17.17 -24.35 11.57
C SER A 201 -18.65 -23.97 11.66
N VAL A 202 -19.11 -22.93 10.95
CA VAL A 202 -20.49 -22.44 11.14
C VAL A 202 -21.16 -22.18 9.79
N PRO A 203 -22.18 -22.98 9.41
CA PRO A 203 -23.08 -22.63 8.29
C PRO A 203 -24.04 -21.53 8.75
N GLN A 204 -23.63 -20.27 8.64
CA GLN A 204 -24.55 -19.13 8.83
C GLN A 204 -24.76 -18.42 7.50
N PRO A 205 -25.96 -17.90 7.23
CA PRO A 205 -26.18 -17.02 6.09
C PRO A 205 -25.26 -15.81 6.25
N LEU A 206 -24.48 -15.52 5.18
CA LEU A 206 -23.55 -14.40 5.19
C LEU A 206 -24.32 -13.08 5.34
N PRO A 207 -23.84 -12.15 6.18
CA PRO A 207 -24.38 -10.80 6.20
C PRO A 207 -24.33 -10.18 4.81
N GLY A 208 -25.35 -9.39 4.44
CA GLY A 208 -25.31 -8.63 3.20
C GLY A 208 -24.23 -7.55 3.21
N LEU A 209 -23.98 -6.94 2.04
CA LEU A 209 -22.99 -5.84 1.89
C LEU A 209 -23.23 -4.64 2.81
N SER A 210 -24.44 -4.51 3.37
CA SER A 210 -24.78 -3.50 4.38
C SER A 210 -23.85 -3.54 5.61
N VAL A 211 -23.22 -4.68 5.90
CA VAL A 211 -22.24 -4.79 7.00
C VAL A 211 -21.05 -3.83 6.82
N LEU A 212 -20.68 -3.51 5.57
CA LEU A 212 -19.58 -2.59 5.29
C LEU A 212 -19.96 -1.13 5.56
N THR A 213 -21.18 -0.74 5.19
CA THR A 213 -21.69 0.64 5.37
C THR A 213 -22.21 0.90 6.78
N GLN A 214 -22.60 -0.13 7.52
CA GLN A 214 -23.08 -0.03 8.89
C GLN A 214 -21.99 -0.20 9.95
N ASN A 215 -20.82 -0.71 9.56
CA ASN A 215 -19.70 -0.86 10.48
C ASN A 215 -19.03 0.49 10.75
N ARG A 216 -19.44 1.13 11.85
CA ARG A 216 -18.91 2.45 12.25
C ARG A 216 -17.39 2.45 12.44
N ALA A 217 -16.81 1.38 12.98
CA ALA A 217 -15.36 1.30 13.19
C ALA A 217 -14.61 1.25 11.84
N LEU A 218 -15.13 0.54 10.83
CA LEU A 218 -14.59 0.50 9.49
C LEU A 218 -14.61 1.89 8.83
N LEU A 219 -15.76 2.58 8.90
CA LEU A 219 -15.91 3.92 8.31
C LEU A 219 -15.04 4.98 8.99
N ILE A 220 -14.94 4.95 10.34
CA ILE A 220 -14.05 5.83 11.09
C ILE A 220 -12.60 5.56 10.69
N THR A 221 -12.20 4.29 10.56
CA THR A 221 -10.86 3.92 10.10
C THR A 221 -10.59 4.45 8.70
N GLY A 222 -11.51 4.26 7.77
CA GLY A 222 -11.41 4.78 6.42
C GLY A 222 -11.27 6.30 6.38
N LEU A 223 -12.13 7.03 7.09
CA LEU A 223 -12.09 8.50 7.16
C LEU A 223 -10.76 8.99 7.77
N THR A 224 -10.33 8.39 8.86
CA THR A 224 -9.07 8.76 9.51
C THR A 224 -7.88 8.53 8.58
N LEU A 225 -7.85 7.40 7.89
CA LEU A 225 -6.78 7.08 6.95
C LEU A 225 -6.87 7.90 5.65
N MET A 226 -8.05 8.30 5.21
CA MET A 226 -8.22 9.27 4.13
C MET A 226 -7.52 10.60 4.48
N LEU A 227 -7.77 11.13 5.67
CA LEU A 227 -7.12 12.37 6.14
C LEU A 227 -5.61 12.18 6.34
N PHE A 228 -5.18 11.02 6.85
CA PHE A 228 -3.76 10.69 6.94
C PHE A 228 -3.09 10.74 5.56
N HIS A 229 -3.66 10.09 4.55
CA HIS A 229 -3.09 10.07 3.20
C HIS A 229 -3.20 11.42 2.49
N LEU A 230 -4.25 12.21 2.76
CA LEU A 230 -4.35 13.61 2.34
C LEU A 230 -3.19 14.45 2.89
N ALA A 231 -2.80 14.21 4.15
CA ALA A 231 -1.66 14.89 4.76
C ALA A 231 -0.31 14.35 4.28
N ASN A 232 -0.22 13.07 3.91
CA ASN A 232 1.03 12.35 3.66
C ASN A 232 1.49 12.37 2.20
N ALA A 233 0.59 12.18 1.23
CA ALA A 233 0.97 11.79 -0.13
C ALA A 233 1.80 12.85 -0.86
N ALA A 234 1.50 14.14 -0.68
CA ALA A 234 2.25 15.21 -1.32
C ALA A 234 3.54 15.60 -0.59
N LEU A 235 3.75 15.16 0.64
CA LEU A 235 4.87 15.66 1.45
C LEU A 235 6.23 15.31 0.83
N LEU A 236 6.41 14.08 0.35
CA LEU A 236 7.64 13.65 -0.30
C LEU A 236 7.95 14.40 -1.61
N PRO A 237 7.04 14.47 -2.60
CA PRO A 237 7.30 15.23 -3.81
C PRO A 237 7.50 16.72 -3.53
N MET A 238 6.77 17.32 -2.61
CA MET A 238 6.94 18.73 -2.24
C MET A 238 8.28 19.03 -1.56
N LEU A 239 8.82 18.10 -0.75
CA LEU A 239 10.17 18.21 -0.22
C LEU A 239 11.21 18.22 -1.35
N SER A 240 11.08 17.34 -2.32
CA SER A 240 11.97 17.27 -3.47
C SER A 240 11.90 18.55 -4.32
N MET A 241 10.68 19.08 -4.54
CA MET A 241 10.49 20.35 -5.26
C MET A 241 11.09 21.55 -4.50
N ARG A 242 10.93 21.59 -3.17
CA ARG A 242 11.50 22.65 -2.34
C ARG A 242 13.03 22.67 -2.44
N ILE A 243 13.66 21.50 -2.44
CA ILE A 243 15.12 21.39 -2.59
C ILE A 243 15.55 21.79 -4.02
N ALA A 244 14.83 21.35 -5.04
CA ALA A 244 15.12 21.70 -6.43
C ALA A 244 15.06 23.21 -6.69
N ALA A 245 14.21 23.95 -5.98
CA ALA A 245 14.06 25.39 -6.08
C ALA A 245 15.15 26.19 -5.33
N ALA A 246 15.98 25.54 -4.50
CA ALA A 246 17.01 26.23 -3.70
C ALA A 246 18.29 26.46 -4.52
N PRO A 247 18.96 27.65 -4.41
CA PRO A 247 20.23 27.91 -5.06
C PRO A 247 21.34 26.95 -4.53
N GLY A 248 22.13 26.37 -5.44
CA GLY A 248 23.19 25.41 -5.06
C GLY A 248 22.68 24.05 -4.59
N ALA A 249 21.49 23.67 -5.02
CA ALA A 249 20.80 22.47 -4.62
C ALA A 249 21.59 21.18 -4.92
N MET A 250 21.48 20.23 -4.00
CA MET A 250 21.83 18.84 -4.24
C MET A 250 21.00 18.31 -5.45
N ASN A 251 21.60 17.39 -6.22
CA ASN A 251 20.87 16.77 -7.35
C ASN A 251 19.48 16.27 -6.92
N PRO A 252 18.38 16.80 -7.49
CA PRO A 252 17.03 16.47 -7.04
C PRO A 252 16.67 15.00 -7.18
N GLY A 253 17.22 14.31 -8.20
CA GLY A 253 17.03 12.88 -8.39
C GLY A 253 17.71 12.04 -7.31
N LEU A 254 18.94 12.42 -6.93
CA LEU A 254 19.66 11.77 -5.82
C LEU A 254 18.93 11.99 -4.50
N TYR A 255 18.41 13.20 -4.28
CA TYR A 255 17.60 13.52 -3.10
C TYR A 255 16.35 12.65 -3.03
N ALA A 256 15.58 12.57 -4.13
CA ALA A 256 14.37 11.75 -4.20
C ALA A 256 14.67 10.26 -3.98
N ALA A 257 15.74 9.72 -4.57
CA ALA A 257 16.15 8.34 -4.37
C ALA A 257 16.55 8.08 -2.90
N ALA A 258 17.33 8.98 -2.28
CA ALA A 258 17.72 8.85 -0.88
C ALA A 258 16.51 8.86 0.07
N THR A 259 15.50 9.69 -0.19
CA THR A 259 14.28 9.75 0.62
C THR A 259 13.53 8.41 0.60
N VAL A 260 13.37 7.79 -0.57
CA VAL A 260 12.72 6.47 -0.70
C VAL A 260 13.53 5.39 0.01
N ILE A 261 14.85 5.36 -0.19
CA ILE A 261 15.73 4.35 0.43
C ILE A 261 15.65 4.43 1.96
N ILE A 262 15.70 5.64 2.55
CA ILE A 262 15.61 5.82 4.00
C ILE A 262 14.25 5.32 4.54
N SER A 263 13.15 5.71 3.91
CA SER A 263 11.81 5.25 4.33
C SER A 263 11.71 3.73 4.28
N GLN A 264 12.08 3.11 3.17
CA GLN A 264 11.98 1.65 3.00
C GLN A 264 12.89 0.90 4.01
N ALA A 265 14.09 1.40 4.27
CA ALA A 265 15.00 0.80 5.26
C ALA A 265 14.41 0.83 6.68
N VAL A 266 13.63 1.85 7.04
CA VAL A 266 12.94 1.94 8.33
C VAL A 266 11.67 1.09 8.36
N MET A 267 10.92 1.02 7.26
CA MET A 267 9.68 0.23 7.17
C MET A 267 9.92 -1.26 7.48
N ILE A 268 11.03 -1.83 7.02
CA ILE A 268 11.37 -3.26 7.21
C ILE A 268 11.38 -3.66 8.70
N PRO A 269 12.26 -3.09 9.55
CA PRO A 269 12.30 -3.47 10.96
C PRO A 269 11.04 -3.09 11.72
N VAL A 270 10.38 -1.98 11.35
CA VAL A 270 9.14 -1.53 11.98
C VAL A 270 8.00 -2.52 11.70
N ALA A 271 7.82 -2.99 10.47
CA ALA A 271 6.80 -3.99 10.14
C ALA A 271 6.98 -5.29 10.96
N ILE A 272 8.22 -5.77 11.10
CA ILE A 272 8.53 -6.95 11.91
C ILE A 272 8.26 -6.69 13.40
N TRP A 273 8.66 -5.53 13.91
CA TRP A 273 8.45 -5.16 15.30
C TRP A 273 6.96 -5.07 15.65
N VAL A 274 6.18 -4.41 14.80
CA VAL A 274 4.73 -4.24 14.97
C VAL A 274 4.03 -5.59 14.98
N ALA A 275 4.32 -6.46 14.01
CA ALA A 275 3.72 -7.79 13.92
C ALA A 275 3.91 -8.64 15.20
N ARG A 276 5.05 -8.43 15.90
CA ARG A 276 5.35 -9.13 17.18
C ARG A 276 4.70 -8.45 18.39
N ARG A 277 4.23 -7.23 18.26
CA ARG A 277 3.76 -6.40 19.37
C ARG A 277 2.27 -6.09 19.33
N ILE A 278 1.61 -6.44 18.24
CA ILE A 278 0.20 -6.11 18.00
C ILE A 278 -0.72 -6.71 19.09
N ASP A 279 -0.44 -7.94 19.53
CA ASP A 279 -1.21 -8.61 20.58
C ASP A 279 -1.03 -7.92 21.96
N LYS A 280 0.14 -7.32 22.20
CA LYS A 280 0.44 -6.63 23.46
C LYS A 280 -0.17 -5.22 23.51
N TYR A 281 -0.03 -4.45 22.42
CA TYR A 281 -0.42 -3.04 22.40
C TYR A 281 -1.82 -2.82 21.84
N GLY A 282 -2.33 -3.75 21.02
CA GLY A 282 -3.61 -3.65 20.33
C GLY A 282 -3.57 -2.71 19.12
N TYR A 283 -4.52 -2.91 18.20
CA TYR A 283 -4.62 -2.15 16.95
C TYR A 283 -4.78 -0.65 17.17
N TRP A 284 -5.64 -0.26 18.11
CA TRP A 284 -5.97 1.15 18.37
C TRP A 284 -4.73 1.99 18.72
N ARG A 285 -3.89 1.48 19.66
CA ARG A 285 -2.70 2.21 20.12
C ARG A 285 -1.63 2.31 19.04
N LEU A 286 -1.46 1.27 18.23
CA LEU A 286 -0.47 1.26 17.17
C LEU A 286 -0.88 2.20 16.03
N ILE A 287 -2.16 2.23 15.64
CA ILE A 287 -2.65 3.22 14.67
C ILE A 287 -2.52 4.63 15.25
N MET A 288 -2.86 4.84 16.52
CA MET A 288 -2.68 6.12 17.22
C MET A 288 -1.22 6.60 17.14
N LEU A 289 -0.25 5.69 17.34
CA LEU A 289 1.17 6.02 17.22
C LEU A 289 1.53 6.48 15.81
N ALA A 290 1.07 5.79 14.77
CA ALA A 290 1.30 6.19 13.39
C ALA A 290 0.66 7.55 13.06
N LEU A 291 -0.57 7.79 13.56
CA LEU A 291 -1.26 9.07 13.41
C LEU A 291 -0.57 10.22 14.14
N LEU A 292 0.09 9.95 15.27
CA LEU A 292 0.88 10.96 16.01
C LEU A 292 2.18 11.31 15.28
N ILE A 293 2.80 10.35 14.62
CA ILE A 293 4.03 10.57 13.85
C ILE A 293 3.81 11.54 12.69
N MET A 294 2.65 11.49 12.03
CA MET A 294 2.41 12.27 10.81
C MET A 294 2.42 13.80 11.03
N PRO A 295 1.71 14.39 12.02
CA PRO A 295 1.80 15.83 12.27
C PRO A 295 3.20 16.26 12.69
N LEU A 296 3.93 15.44 13.44
CA LEU A 296 5.33 15.71 13.80
C LEU A 296 6.23 15.74 12.56
N ARG A 297 6.06 14.79 11.66
CA ARG A 297 6.78 14.72 10.37
C ARG A 297 6.53 15.97 9.52
N ALA A 298 5.26 16.38 9.37
CA ALA A 298 4.89 17.54 8.58
C ALA A 298 5.36 18.87 9.23
N ALA A 299 5.26 19.00 10.55
CA ALA A 299 5.79 20.15 11.30
C ALA A 299 7.32 20.25 11.17
N LEU A 300 8.02 19.12 11.24
CA LEU A 300 9.46 19.08 11.05
C LEU A 300 9.84 19.49 9.62
N ALA A 301 9.11 19.03 8.60
CA ALA A 301 9.30 19.47 7.22
C ALA A 301 9.02 20.98 7.04
N ALA A 302 8.07 21.55 7.78
CA ALA A 302 7.78 22.98 7.73
C ALA A 302 8.87 23.85 8.37
N SER A 303 9.54 23.34 9.42
CA SER A 303 10.44 24.13 10.28
C SER A 303 11.74 24.59 9.60
N THR A 304 12.23 23.85 8.59
CA THR A 304 13.52 24.17 7.93
C THR A 304 13.57 23.69 6.49
N ALA A 305 14.42 24.37 5.70
CA ALA A 305 14.72 24.01 4.32
C ALA A 305 16.04 23.22 4.19
N ALA A 306 16.73 22.91 5.29
CA ALA A 306 18.00 22.21 5.24
C ALA A 306 17.86 20.83 4.58
N PRO A 307 18.67 20.49 3.55
CA PRO A 307 18.54 19.22 2.82
C PRO A 307 18.66 17.99 3.72
N LEU A 308 19.53 18.01 4.74
CA LEU A 308 19.71 16.91 5.68
C LEU A 308 18.47 16.62 6.54
N MET A 309 17.53 17.56 6.64
CA MET A 309 16.26 17.34 7.35
C MET A 309 15.38 16.24 6.72
N MET A 310 15.67 15.87 5.47
CA MET A 310 15.02 14.70 4.87
C MET A 310 15.21 13.43 5.71
N VAL A 311 16.36 13.26 6.37
CA VAL A 311 16.65 12.02 7.11
C VAL A 311 15.65 11.79 8.23
N PRO A 312 15.47 12.67 9.22
CA PRO A 312 14.47 12.47 10.26
C PRO A 312 13.03 12.49 9.72
N VAL A 313 12.73 13.28 8.70
CA VAL A 313 11.40 13.30 8.06
C VAL A 313 11.08 11.95 7.41
N GLN A 314 12.05 11.30 6.75
CA GLN A 314 11.84 10.00 6.12
C GLN A 314 11.92 8.82 7.11
N ILE A 315 12.66 8.95 8.21
CA ILE A 315 12.59 7.99 9.32
C ILE A 315 11.17 7.96 9.92
N LEU A 316 10.58 9.13 10.14
CA LEU A 316 9.18 9.24 10.62
C LEU A 316 8.19 8.67 9.60
N ASP A 317 8.38 8.91 8.32
CA ASP A 317 7.58 8.31 7.25
C ASP A 317 7.62 6.79 7.29
N GLY A 318 8.83 6.24 7.28
CA GLY A 318 9.03 4.80 7.34
C GLY A 318 8.42 4.16 8.60
N ALA A 319 8.51 4.85 9.75
CA ALA A 319 7.90 4.38 10.98
C ALA A 319 6.37 4.34 10.89
N ALA A 320 5.73 5.43 10.42
CA ALA A 320 4.28 5.49 10.28
C ALA A 320 3.76 4.47 9.25
N ALA A 321 4.38 4.42 8.07
CA ALA A 321 3.97 3.51 7.00
C ALA A 321 4.21 2.03 7.36
N GLY A 322 5.34 1.71 7.99
CA GLY A 322 5.63 0.35 8.48
C GLY A 322 4.64 -0.12 9.55
N ILE A 323 4.13 0.78 10.40
CA ILE A 323 3.05 0.46 11.34
C ILE A 323 1.75 0.19 10.58
N LEU A 324 1.33 1.13 9.73
CA LEU A 324 0.02 1.06 9.06
C LEU A 324 -0.08 -0.12 8.10
N GLY A 325 0.98 -0.48 7.38
CA GLY A 325 1.02 -1.60 6.45
C GLY A 325 0.67 -2.94 7.09
N VAL A 326 1.00 -3.13 8.37
CA VAL A 326 0.68 -4.35 9.12
C VAL A 326 -0.62 -4.22 9.91
N VAL A 327 -0.79 -3.09 10.60
CA VAL A 327 -1.87 -2.92 11.59
C VAL A 327 -3.22 -2.73 10.92
N VAL A 328 -3.28 -2.00 9.79
CA VAL A 328 -4.56 -1.72 9.12
C VAL A 328 -5.20 -2.98 8.55
N PRO A 329 -4.51 -3.80 7.74
CA PRO A 329 -5.08 -5.07 7.30
C PRO A 329 -5.51 -5.98 8.46
N GLY A 330 -4.67 -6.09 9.50
CA GLY A 330 -4.98 -6.88 10.69
C GLY A 330 -6.23 -6.38 11.43
N PHE A 331 -6.39 -5.06 11.55
CA PHE A 331 -7.57 -4.46 12.18
C PHE A 331 -8.83 -4.70 11.36
N ILE A 332 -8.76 -4.58 10.02
CA ILE A 332 -9.91 -4.87 9.13
C ILE A 332 -10.31 -6.34 9.21
N VAL A 333 -9.34 -7.27 9.25
CA VAL A 333 -9.60 -8.69 9.49
C VAL A 333 -10.33 -8.88 10.81
N ALA A 334 -9.88 -8.22 11.88
CA ALA A 334 -10.53 -8.30 13.20
C ALA A 334 -11.95 -7.70 13.19
N LEU A 335 -12.19 -6.60 12.47
CA LEU A 335 -13.49 -5.95 12.36
C LEU A 335 -14.52 -6.77 11.57
N LEU A 336 -14.09 -7.44 10.50
CA LEU A 336 -14.94 -8.10 9.52
C LEU A 336 -14.85 -9.63 9.55
N CYS A 337 -14.22 -10.19 10.57
CA CYS A 337 -14.31 -11.60 10.88
C CYS A 337 -15.78 -12.03 10.91
N ASP A 338 -16.06 -13.23 10.43
CA ASP A 338 -17.40 -13.83 10.32
C ASP A 338 -18.36 -13.14 9.32
N SER A 339 -17.92 -12.10 8.62
CA SER A 339 -18.74 -11.38 7.65
C SER A 339 -18.68 -11.94 6.22
N GLY A 340 -17.59 -12.62 5.88
CA GLY A 340 -17.31 -13.04 4.50
C GLY A 340 -16.88 -11.91 3.56
N HIS A 341 -16.65 -10.70 4.08
CA HIS A 341 -16.38 -9.48 3.32
C HIS A 341 -15.08 -8.76 3.75
N VAL A 342 -14.07 -9.51 4.23
CA VAL A 342 -12.81 -8.94 4.71
C VAL A 342 -12.08 -8.18 3.60
N ASN A 343 -11.95 -8.78 2.40
CA ASN A 343 -11.23 -8.17 1.30
C ASN A 343 -12.00 -6.98 0.70
N ALA A 344 -13.33 -7.05 0.67
CA ALA A 344 -14.18 -5.91 0.32
C ALA A 344 -14.02 -4.75 1.33
N GLY A 345 -13.97 -5.05 2.63
CA GLY A 345 -13.70 -4.05 3.67
C GLY A 345 -12.31 -3.43 3.57
N GLN A 346 -11.29 -4.25 3.25
CA GLN A 346 -9.95 -3.74 2.91
C GLN A 346 -10.02 -2.74 1.76
N SER A 347 -10.76 -3.06 0.72
CA SER A 347 -10.94 -2.19 -0.45
C SER A 347 -11.71 -0.90 -0.14
N VAL A 348 -12.70 -0.91 0.76
CA VAL A 348 -13.37 0.31 1.22
C VAL A 348 -12.36 1.27 1.86
N VAL A 349 -11.52 0.77 2.76
CA VAL A 349 -10.48 1.59 3.40
C VAL A 349 -9.44 2.07 2.39
N MET A 350 -8.98 1.20 1.49
CA MET A 350 -8.02 1.57 0.43
C MET A 350 -8.59 2.63 -0.52
N LEU A 351 -9.87 2.56 -0.87
CA LEU A 351 -10.53 3.60 -1.68
C LEU A 351 -10.49 4.94 -0.98
N MET A 352 -10.84 4.99 0.31
CA MET A 352 -10.81 6.23 1.09
C MET A 352 -9.37 6.79 1.21
N GLN A 353 -8.37 5.92 1.44
CA GLN A 353 -6.96 6.30 1.40
C GLN A 353 -6.55 6.90 0.04
N GLY A 354 -6.98 6.26 -1.05
CA GLY A 354 -6.70 6.71 -2.42
C GLY A 354 -7.34 8.06 -2.74
N VAL A 355 -8.56 8.32 -2.28
CA VAL A 355 -9.20 9.64 -2.41
C VAL A 355 -8.38 10.70 -1.68
N GLY A 356 -7.97 10.45 -0.44
CA GLY A 356 -7.12 11.38 0.30
C GLY A 356 -5.78 11.64 -0.40
N ALA A 357 -5.14 10.57 -0.86
CA ALA A 357 -3.85 10.66 -1.56
C ALA A 357 -3.94 11.44 -2.87
N SER A 358 -5.01 11.24 -3.65
CA SER A 358 -5.20 11.92 -4.94
C SER A 358 -5.46 13.41 -4.80
N MET A 359 -6.09 13.85 -3.72
CA MET A 359 -6.36 15.27 -3.44
C MET A 359 -5.13 15.99 -2.87
N SER A 360 -4.20 15.27 -2.28
CA SER A 360 -3.05 15.82 -1.56
C SER A 360 -2.16 16.75 -2.41
N PRO A 361 -1.72 16.36 -3.63
CA PRO A 361 -0.86 17.22 -4.45
C PRO A 361 -1.54 18.51 -4.89
N ALA A 362 -2.82 18.46 -5.25
CA ALA A 362 -3.57 19.64 -5.67
C ALA A 362 -3.68 20.65 -4.52
N LEU A 363 -4.09 20.20 -3.33
CA LEU A 363 -4.19 21.03 -2.15
C LEU A 363 -2.83 21.65 -1.78
N THR A 364 -1.79 20.81 -1.71
CA THR A 364 -0.47 21.23 -1.24
C THR A 364 0.22 22.13 -2.26
N GLY A 365 0.09 21.80 -3.55
CA GLY A 365 0.65 22.59 -4.65
C GLY A 365 0.04 24.00 -4.72
N THR A 366 -1.29 24.11 -4.58
CA THR A 366 -1.99 25.40 -4.55
C THR A 366 -1.51 26.28 -3.38
N ILE A 367 -1.36 25.68 -2.19
CA ILE A 367 -0.89 26.43 -1.01
C ILE A 367 0.59 26.82 -1.16
N ALA A 368 1.43 25.90 -1.65
CA ALA A 368 2.85 26.18 -1.86
C ALA A 368 3.09 27.28 -2.91
N GLY A 369 2.30 27.27 -3.99
CA GLY A 369 2.39 28.28 -5.06
C GLY A 369 1.90 29.65 -4.65
N ASN A 370 0.83 29.75 -3.86
CA ASN A 370 0.26 31.05 -3.43
C ASN A 370 0.93 31.62 -2.17
N TYR A 371 1.53 30.78 -1.32
CA TYR A 371 2.14 31.20 -0.05
C TYR A 371 3.59 30.70 0.06
N SER A 372 3.78 29.46 0.58
CA SER A 372 5.11 28.86 0.70
C SER A 372 5.03 27.34 0.96
N PHE A 373 6.14 26.63 0.74
CA PHE A 373 6.26 25.22 1.12
C PHE A 373 6.06 25.02 2.64
N ALA A 374 6.58 25.93 3.47
CA ALA A 374 6.42 25.85 4.92
C ALA A 374 4.94 25.95 5.33
N THR A 375 4.18 26.88 4.75
CA THR A 375 2.74 27.01 4.96
C THR A 375 2.01 25.74 4.52
N ALA A 376 2.35 25.19 3.35
CA ALA A 376 1.76 23.96 2.87
C ALA A 376 1.98 22.79 3.84
N PHE A 377 3.21 22.58 4.32
CA PHE A 377 3.50 21.54 5.30
C PHE A 377 2.81 21.76 6.64
N SER A 378 2.64 23.02 7.08
CA SER A 378 1.90 23.37 8.30
C SER A 378 0.41 22.99 8.15
N VAL A 379 -0.19 23.21 6.99
CA VAL A 379 -1.57 22.79 6.71
C VAL A 379 -1.69 21.27 6.70
N LEU A 380 -0.72 20.54 6.10
CA LEU A 380 -0.70 19.08 6.18
C LEU A 380 -0.60 18.59 7.62
N SER A 381 0.22 19.24 8.46
CA SER A 381 0.31 18.94 9.89
C SER A 381 -1.05 19.14 10.60
N ALA A 382 -1.76 20.22 10.30
CA ALA A 382 -3.10 20.48 10.87
C ALA A 382 -4.12 19.41 10.44
N ILE A 383 -4.12 18.99 9.16
CA ILE A 383 -4.99 17.89 8.66
C ILE A 383 -4.68 16.58 9.39
N ALA A 384 -3.39 16.28 9.58
CA ALA A 384 -2.96 15.09 10.31
C ALA A 384 -3.40 15.12 11.79
N LEU A 385 -3.38 16.31 12.43
CA LEU A 385 -3.92 16.48 13.79
C LEU A 385 -5.43 16.22 13.83
N VAL A 386 -6.18 16.65 12.83
CA VAL A 386 -7.62 16.34 12.74
C VAL A 386 -7.84 14.82 12.66
N ALA A 387 -7.04 14.10 11.83
CA ALA A 387 -7.11 12.64 11.76
C ALA A 387 -6.83 11.98 13.12
N LEU A 388 -5.79 12.45 13.82
CA LEU A 388 -5.44 12.00 15.18
C LEU A 388 -6.57 12.23 16.18
N LEU A 389 -7.18 13.42 16.16
CA LEU A 389 -8.28 13.80 17.06
C LEU A 389 -9.53 12.96 16.78
N ILE A 390 -9.87 12.69 15.53
CA ILE A 390 -10.97 11.78 15.16
C ILE A 390 -10.71 10.39 15.73
N TRP A 391 -9.53 9.82 15.52
CA TRP A 391 -9.17 8.51 16.03
C TRP A 391 -9.26 8.42 17.54
N TRP A 392 -8.76 9.45 18.24
CA TRP A 392 -8.83 9.54 19.69
C TRP A 392 -10.26 9.70 20.20
N ARG A 393 -11.07 10.56 19.56
CA ARG A 393 -12.46 10.85 19.96
C ARG A 393 -13.36 9.62 19.89
N TYR A 394 -13.10 8.72 18.93
CA TYR A 394 -13.88 7.50 18.75
C TYR A 394 -13.22 6.25 19.35
N ALA A 395 -12.30 6.42 20.31
CA ALA A 395 -11.56 5.34 20.94
C ALA A 395 -12.47 4.23 21.51
N SER A 396 -13.58 4.58 22.16
CA SER A 396 -14.54 3.62 22.73
C SER A 396 -15.11 2.68 21.65
N VAL A 397 -15.58 3.25 20.53
CA VAL A 397 -16.13 2.47 19.42
C VAL A 397 -15.05 1.54 18.83
N LEU A 398 -13.85 2.07 18.61
CA LEU A 398 -12.76 1.31 17.96
C LEU A 398 -12.21 0.18 18.85
N ILE A 399 -12.13 0.42 20.17
CA ILE A 399 -11.63 -0.55 21.15
C ILE A 399 -12.68 -1.63 21.41
N GLU A 400 -13.94 -1.26 21.57
CA GLU A 400 -15.03 -2.21 21.81
C GLU A 400 -15.16 -3.24 20.69
N TYR A 401 -15.11 -2.80 19.44
CA TYR A 401 -15.11 -3.71 18.28
C TYR A 401 -13.89 -4.62 18.23
N ALA A 402 -12.72 -4.16 18.66
CA ALA A 402 -11.50 -4.96 18.72
C ALA A 402 -11.54 -6.00 19.86
N PHE A 403 -12.10 -5.63 21.03
CA PHE A 403 -12.18 -6.51 22.22
C PHE A 403 -13.34 -7.51 22.18
N ALA A 404 -14.53 -7.09 21.74
CA ALA A 404 -15.71 -7.95 21.71
C ALA A 404 -15.52 -9.21 20.85
N ARG A 405 -14.57 -9.18 19.91
CA ARG A 405 -14.23 -10.31 19.04
C ARG A 405 -12.98 -11.10 19.46
N ALA A 406 -12.01 -10.47 20.12
CA ALA A 406 -10.86 -11.18 20.69
C ALA A 406 -11.30 -12.18 21.77
N VAL A 407 -12.34 -11.83 22.53
CA VAL A 407 -12.95 -12.72 23.56
C VAL A 407 -13.67 -13.92 22.91
N LYS A 408 -14.33 -13.75 21.75
CA LYS A 408 -14.96 -14.86 21.02
C LYS A 408 -13.94 -15.85 20.43
N VAL A 409 -12.79 -15.39 20.00
CA VAL A 409 -11.72 -16.23 19.42
C VAL A 409 -10.91 -16.97 20.51
N GLY A 410 -10.94 -16.49 21.74
CA GLY A 410 -10.27 -17.14 22.89
C GLY A 410 -11.14 -18.13 23.66
N ALA A 411 -12.44 -18.21 23.36
CA ALA A 411 -13.39 -19.10 24.01
C ALA A 411 -13.67 -20.41 23.22
N ASP A 412 -13.15 -20.53 21.99
CA ASP A 412 -13.13 -21.73 21.15
C ASP A 412 -11.69 -22.28 21.04
#